data_14ca7f299cd52aaf24c571f684d180c2
#
_entry.id   14ca7f299cd52aaf24c571f684d180c2
#
_cell.length_a   1.000
_cell.length_b   1.000
_cell.length_c   1.000
_cell.angle_alpha   90.00
_cell.angle_beta   90.00
_cell.angle_gamma   90.00
#
_symmetry.space_group_name_H-M   'P 1'
#
loop_
_entity.id
_entity.type
_entity.pdbx_description
1 polymer ?
#
loop_
_entity_poly.entity_id
_entity_poly.type
_entity_poly.pdbx_seq_one_letter_code
_entity_poly.pdbx_strand_id
1 'polypeptide(L)'
;MKADTILATIGNTPHIRLGKLFPGAEVWSKSERANPGGSIKDRIALAMIEEAEKSGKLKPGGVIVEPTSGNTGIGLAMVAAV
;
A
#
# COMPACT_ATOMS: atom_id res chain seq x y z
N MET A 1 12.25 13.49 1.18
CA MET A 1 11.90 12.72 -0.03
C MET A 1 11.08 13.58 -0.98
N LYS A 2 11.32 13.48 -2.26
CA LYS A 2 10.46 14.07 -3.30
C LYS A 2 9.88 12.95 -4.14
N ALA A 3 8.58 13.00 -4.43
CA ALA A 3 7.89 11.99 -5.22
C ALA A 3 6.94 12.67 -6.20
N ASP A 4 6.86 12.16 -7.42
CA ASP A 4 6.00 12.73 -8.44
C ASP A 4 4.52 12.43 -8.20
N THR A 5 4.24 11.29 -7.58
CA THR A 5 2.87 10.92 -7.18
C THR A 5 2.89 10.29 -5.79
N ILE A 6 1.72 10.25 -5.16
CA ILE A 6 1.58 9.59 -3.86
C ILE A 6 1.91 8.08 -3.94
N LEU A 7 1.77 7.47 -5.11
CA LEU A 7 2.07 6.05 -5.31
C LEU A 7 3.55 5.73 -5.10
N ALA A 8 4.44 6.69 -5.39
CA ALA A 8 5.87 6.51 -5.16
C ALA A 8 6.24 6.47 -3.67
N THR A 9 5.32 6.81 -2.80
CA THR A 9 5.53 6.75 -1.34
C THR A 9 5.08 5.42 -0.72
N ILE A 10 4.48 4.54 -1.51
CA ILE A 10 4.07 3.20 -1.04
C ILE A 10 5.31 2.35 -0.76
N GLY A 11 5.32 1.68 0.36
CA GLY A 11 6.44 0.82 0.75
C GLY A 11 7.54 1.57 1.49
N ASN A 12 8.68 0.92 1.59
CA ASN A 12 9.83 1.41 2.36
C ASN A 12 9.43 1.88 3.77
N THR A 13 8.53 1.13 4.40
CA THR A 13 7.98 1.44 5.70
C THR A 13 8.99 1.20 6.81
N PRO A 14 8.94 1.99 7.90
CA PRO A 14 9.95 1.90 8.95
C PRO A 14 9.84 0.64 9.80
N HIS A 15 10.97 0.21 10.31
CA HIS A 15 11.06 -0.79 11.37
C HIS A 15 11.25 -0.08 12.70
N ILE A 16 10.42 -0.40 13.68
CA ILE A 16 10.43 0.23 14.99
C ILE A 16 10.77 -0.82 16.05
N ARG A 17 11.82 -0.58 16.82
CA ARG A 17 12.19 -1.50 17.89
C ARG A 17 11.20 -1.43 19.05
N LEU A 18 10.77 -2.60 19.51
CA LEU A 18 9.85 -2.73 20.66
C LEU A 18 10.64 -3.01 21.94
N GLY A 19 11.59 -2.11 22.25
CA GLY A 19 12.54 -2.32 23.35
C GLY A 19 11.93 -2.30 24.74
N LYS A 20 10.85 -1.56 24.96
CA LYS A 20 10.16 -1.53 26.26
C LYS A 20 9.35 -2.80 26.52
N LEU A 21 8.70 -3.33 25.48
CA LEU A 21 7.88 -4.54 25.60
C LEU A 21 8.74 -5.80 25.70
N PHE A 22 9.88 -5.81 25.03
CA PHE A 22 10.76 -6.97 24.94
C PHE A 22 12.21 -6.59 25.23
N PRO A 23 12.54 -6.19 26.48
CA PRO A 23 13.86 -5.64 26.78
C PRO A 23 15.01 -6.63 26.68
N GLY A 24 14.71 -7.94 26.77
CA GLY A 24 15.72 -9.01 26.68
C GLY A 24 15.83 -9.62 25.28
N ALA A 25 15.10 -9.11 24.29
CA ALA A 25 15.06 -9.67 22.95
C ALA A 25 15.11 -8.57 21.89
N GLU A 26 15.51 -8.94 20.70
CA GLU A 26 15.50 -8.02 19.56
C GLU A 26 14.23 -8.23 18.74
N VAL A 27 13.20 -7.42 19.03
CA VAL A 27 11.90 -7.50 18.37
C VAL A 27 11.61 -6.15 17.69
N TRP A 28 11.26 -6.23 16.42
CA TRP A 28 10.97 -5.07 15.57
C TRP A 28 9.57 -5.17 14.98
N SER A 29 8.89 -4.05 14.93
CA SER A 29 7.61 -3.92 14.24
C SER A 29 7.84 -3.23 12.89
N LYS A 30 7.34 -3.82 11.81
CA LYS A 30 7.30 -3.16 10.52
C LYS A 30 6.00 -2.36 10.41
N SER A 31 6.12 -1.04 10.41
CA SER A 31 4.96 -0.14 10.53
C SER A 31 4.33 0.14 9.16
N GLU A 32 3.45 -0.75 8.69
CA GLU A 32 2.76 -0.62 7.41
C GLU A 32 1.71 0.50 7.38
N ARG A 33 1.32 1.02 8.53
CA ARG A 33 0.45 2.21 8.59
C ARG A 33 1.11 3.46 8.00
N ALA A 34 2.42 3.43 7.80
CA ALA A 34 3.15 4.53 7.19
C ALA A 34 2.95 4.62 5.66
N ASN A 35 2.32 3.63 5.04
CA ASN A 35 1.89 3.75 3.65
C ASN A 35 0.85 4.87 3.50
N PRO A 36 0.77 5.53 2.33
CA PRO A 36 -0.12 6.69 2.15
C PRO A 36 -1.61 6.41 2.38
N GLY A 37 -2.08 5.21 2.09
CA GLY A 37 -3.45 4.78 2.41
C GLY A 37 -3.61 4.24 3.83
N GLY A 38 -2.53 4.15 4.59
CA GLY A 38 -2.54 3.80 6.00
C GLY A 38 -2.44 2.31 6.32
N SER A 39 -2.17 1.45 5.35
CA SER A 39 -2.06 0.01 5.59
C SER A 39 -1.17 -0.71 4.58
N ILE A 40 -0.89 -1.99 4.86
CA ILE A 40 -0.17 -2.88 3.95
C ILE A 40 -0.90 -3.06 2.62
N LYS A 41 -2.20 -2.79 2.56
CA LYS A 41 -3.02 -3.03 1.38
C LYS A 41 -2.69 -2.09 0.22
N ASP A 42 -2.03 -0.97 0.48
CA ASP A 42 -1.53 -0.11 -0.58
C ASP A 42 -0.59 -0.86 -1.53
N ARG A 43 0.23 -1.74 -0.99
CA ARG A 43 1.16 -2.55 -1.78
C ARG A 43 0.45 -3.45 -2.78
N ILE A 44 -0.56 -4.19 -2.31
CA ILE A 44 -1.30 -5.10 -3.19
C ILE A 44 -2.19 -4.33 -4.17
N ALA A 45 -2.76 -3.21 -3.76
CA ALA A 45 -3.58 -2.39 -4.64
C ALA A 45 -2.77 -1.88 -5.83
N LEU A 46 -1.58 -1.33 -5.57
CA LEU A 46 -0.69 -0.88 -6.63
C LEU A 46 -0.30 -2.03 -7.56
N ALA A 47 0.09 -3.17 -7.00
CA ALA A 47 0.50 -4.33 -7.77
C ALA A 47 -0.64 -4.88 -8.66
N MET A 48 -1.86 -4.94 -8.13
CA MET A 48 -3.02 -5.41 -8.89
C MET A 48 -3.32 -4.49 -10.07
N ILE A 49 -3.31 -3.19 -9.86
CA ILE A 49 -3.61 -2.22 -10.92
C ILE A 49 -2.51 -2.20 -11.98
N GLU A 50 -1.25 -2.15 -11.58
CA GLU A 50 -0.13 -2.18 -12.52
C GLU A 50 -0.12 -3.45 -13.35
N GLU A 51 -0.38 -4.61 -12.75
CA GLU A 51 -0.44 -5.88 -13.47
C GLU A 51 -1.63 -5.91 -14.44
N ALA A 52 -2.78 -5.39 -14.03
CA ALA A 52 -3.96 -5.32 -14.90
C ALA A 52 -3.73 -4.39 -16.10
N GLU A 53 -3.06 -3.27 -15.89
CA GLU A 53 -2.68 -2.35 -16.97
C GLU A 53 -1.67 -3.00 -17.93
N LYS A 54 -0.64 -3.62 -17.36
CA LYS A 54 0.42 -4.28 -18.13
C LYS A 54 -0.09 -5.43 -18.99
N SER A 55 -1.05 -6.22 -18.47
CA SER A 55 -1.65 -7.34 -19.18
C SER A 55 -2.74 -6.92 -20.16
N GLY A 56 -3.12 -5.66 -20.18
CA GLY A 56 -4.20 -5.13 -21.02
C GLY A 56 -5.61 -5.40 -20.51
N LYS A 57 -5.76 -5.98 -19.31
CA LYS A 57 -7.08 -6.22 -18.70
C LYS A 57 -7.76 -4.94 -18.23
N LEU A 58 -6.96 -3.95 -17.85
CA LEU A 58 -7.45 -2.62 -17.46
C LEU A 58 -6.92 -1.59 -18.43
N LYS A 59 -7.83 -0.91 -19.12
CA LYS A 59 -7.52 0.16 -20.07
C LYS A 59 -7.94 1.51 -19.52
N PRO A 60 -7.40 2.63 -20.04
CA PRO A 60 -7.86 3.96 -19.65
C PRO A 60 -9.38 4.08 -19.74
N GLY A 61 -10.00 4.62 -18.68
CA GLY A 61 -11.46 4.70 -18.57
C GLY A 61 -12.15 3.41 -18.11
N GLY A 62 -11.39 2.35 -17.87
CA GLY A 62 -11.93 1.08 -17.36
C GLY A 62 -12.53 1.19 -15.98
N VAL A 63 -13.31 0.17 -15.60
CA VAL A 63 -13.97 0.10 -14.31
C VAL A 63 -13.36 -1.01 -13.47
N ILE A 64 -13.07 -0.69 -12.20
CA ILE A 64 -12.57 -1.64 -11.21
C ILE A 64 -13.71 -2.00 -10.28
N VAL A 65 -13.97 -3.29 -10.13
CA VAL A 65 -14.97 -3.82 -9.19
C VAL A 65 -14.28 -4.81 -8.27
N GLU A 66 -14.31 -4.55 -6.98
CA GLU A 66 -13.68 -5.41 -5.97
C GLU A 66 -14.53 -5.45 -4.71
N PRO A 67 -14.94 -6.62 -4.22
CA PRO A 67 -15.62 -6.73 -2.94
C PRO A 67 -14.61 -6.51 -1.81
N THR A 68 -14.78 -5.41 -1.09
CA THR A 68 -13.88 -5.04 0.01
C THR A 68 -14.65 -4.29 1.08
N SER A 69 -14.32 -4.55 2.34
CA SER A 69 -14.91 -3.87 3.48
C SER A 69 -13.97 -2.86 4.13
N GLY A 70 -12.76 -2.66 3.60
CA GLY A 70 -11.77 -1.84 4.28
C GLY A 70 -10.59 -1.39 3.45
N ASN A 71 -9.39 -1.67 3.95
CA ASN A 71 -8.15 -1.08 3.45
C ASN A 71 -7.78 -1.44 2.01
N THR A 72 -8.18 -2.59 1.51
CA THR A 72 -7.98 -2.93 0.09
C THR A 72 -8.75 -1.95 -0.80
N GLY A 73 -10.00 -1.65 -0.45
CA GLY A 73 -10.80 -0.67 -1.18
C GLY A 73 -10.22 0.73 -1.11
N ILE A 74 -9.70 1.13 0.05
CA ILE A 74 -9.02 2.41 0.23
C ILE A 74 -7.80 2.50 -0.68
N GLY A 75 -6.97 1.45 -0.70
CA GLY A 75 -5.80 1.38 -1.56
C GLY A 75 -6.15 1.45 -3.04
N LEU A 76 -7.15 0.69 -3.48
CA LEU A 76 -7.60 0.70 -4.87
C LEU A 76 -8.16 2.05 -5.29
N ALA A 77 -8.93 2.71 -4.42
CA ALA A 77 -9.45 4.05 -4.69
C ALA A 77 -8.34 5.08 -4.85
N MET A 78 -7.31 5.02 -4.00
CA MET A 78 -6.15 5.90 -4.09
C MET A 78 -5.38 5.70 -5.39
N VAL A 79 -5.09 4.45 -5.74
CA VAL A 79 -4.35 4.12 -6.97
C VAL A 79 -5.16 4.52 -8.20
N ALA A 80 -6.46 4.26 -8.19
CA ALA A 80 -7.35 4.64 -9.31
C ALA A 80 -7.44 6.15 -9.50
N ALA A 81 -7.32 6.93 -8.43
CA ALA A 81 -7.34 8.39 -8.50
C ALA A 81 -6.11 8.99 -9.18
N VAL A 82 -4.99 8.27 -9.15
CA VAL A 82 -3.74 8.71 -9.80
C VAL A 82 -3.69 8.23 -11.24
#